data_6ee7ea84167db3d2a8463cf921e5f46b
#
_entry.id   6ee7ea84167db3d2a8463cf921e5f46b
#
_cell.length_a   1.000
_cell.length_b   1.000
_cell.length_c   1.000
_cell.angle_alpha   90.00
_cell.angle_beta   90.00
_cell.angle_gamma   90.00
#
_symmetry.space_group_name_H-M   'P 1'
#
loop_
_entity.id
_entity.type
_entity.pdbx_description
1 polymer ?
#
loop_
_entity_poly.entity_id
_entity_poly.type
_entity_poly.pdbx_seq_one_letter_code
_entity_poly.pdbx_strand_id
1 'polypeptide(L)'
;MRHARFRRLRSPAAIAMTMAAACLTAGVPAPAASAAGHLCGGRTGAAPQTYRHVVVIMDENQSYGDIIGRSSAPYLNHLAAACGLATNYRGVTHPSHPNYMAVTGGIRTPAGYIDAPNIFRQVRRAGGSWRVYEEAMPRNCDRRSAPPYKAGHNPGISYASIRSGCRMWDVGWPAFKRDVAAHRLPTYAFITPDQCHNMHASCTRGTNAIRAGDDWLRRVIPQIVDTTGYQRGRTVIFITWDEGSNGQSAEQRGENCLALVHLDDRSCHVPTFVMSEYIAPGTQSGLLFSHYSVLQTTERLLGVEPFIGHAADPTTDGMRAAFGF
;
A
#
# COMPACT_ATOMS: atom_id res chain seq x y z
N MET A 1 -22.74 19.42 -107.46
CA MET A 1 -24.19 19.58 -107.23
C MET A 1 -24.74 18.32 -106.65
N ARG A 2 -24.93 18.23 -105.38
CA ARG A 2 -25.83 17.29 -104.66
C ARG A 2 -25.94 17.65 -103.20
N HIS A 3 -27.16 18.00 -102.78
CA HIS A 3 -27.51 18.37 -101.48
C HIS A 3 -27.48 17.16 -100.53
N ALA A 4 -26.83 17.27 -99.40
CA ALA A 4 -26.89 16.30 -98.34
C ALA A 4 -27.75 16.89 -97.16
N ARG A 5 -28.83 16.20 -96.82
CA ARG A 5 -29.73 16.56 -95.75
C ARG A 5 -29.18 16.06 -94.42
N PHE A 6 -29.06 16.94 -93.43
CA PHE A 6 -28.74 16.59 -92.05
C PHE A 6 -30.03 16.07 -91.32
N ARG A 7 -29.96 14.85 -90.90
CA ARG A 7 -30.93 14.29 -89.91
C ARG A 7 -30.44 14.64 -88.55
N ARG A 8 -31.33 15.27 -87.78
CA ARG A 8 -31.13 15.50 -86.34
C ARG A 8 -31.51 14.21 -85.56
N LEU A 9 -30.53 13.67 -84.81
CA LEU A 9 -30.71 12.62 -83.88
C LEU A 9 -31.09 13.22 -82.50
N ARG A 10 -32.17 12.72 -81.95
CA ARG A 10 -32.65 13.08 -80.56
C ARG A 10 -31.79 12.31 -79.54
N SER A 11 -31.22 12.96 -78.59
CA SER A 11 -30.52 12.36 -77.45
C SER A 11 -31.56 11.89 -76.40
N PRO A 12 -31.35 10.70 -75.77
CA PRO A 12 -32.13 10.29 -74.62
C PRO A 12 -31.62 10.96 -73.34
N ALA A 13 -32.58 11.39 -72.50
CA ALA A 13 -32.32 11.96 -71.18
C ALA A 13 -31.74 10.85 -70.25
N ALA A 14 -30.57 11.11 -69.71
CA ALA A 14 -29.99 10.28 -68.66
C ALA A 14 -30.58 10.68 -67.28
N ILE A 15 -31.31 9.73 -66.65
CA ILE A 15 -31.76 9.88 -65.27
C ILE A 15 -30.55 9.60 -64.34
N ALA A 16 -30.05 10.64 -63.70
CA ALA A 16 -29.02 10.51 -62.66
C ALA A 16 -29.71 10.03 -61.39
N MET A 17 -29.44 8.79 -61.00
CA MET A 17 -29.87 8.19 -59.72
C MET A 17 -28.80 8.53 -58.67
N THR A 18 -29.05 9.51 -57.82
CA THR A 18 -28.15 9.86 -56.71
C THR A 18 -28.33 8.81 -55.57
N MET A 19 -27.39 7.92 -55.46
CA MET A 19 -27.26 7.06 -54.25
C MET A 19 -26.71 7.91 -53.10
N ALA A 20 -27.51 8.20 -52.11
CA ALA A 20 -27.07 8.76 -50.82
C ALA A 20 -26.43 7.59 -50.01
N ALA A 21 -25.11 7.58 -49.92
CA ALA A 21 -24.37 6.70 -49.02
C ALA A 21 -24.51 7.23 -47.60
N ALA A 22 -25.37 6.59 -46.79
CA ALA A 22 -25.41 6.82 -45.35
C ALA A 22 -24.17 6.22 -44.69
N CYS A 23 -23.19 7.06 -44.34
CA CYS A 23 -22.06 6.68 -43.49
C CYS A 23 -22.61 6.45 -42.08
N LEU A 24 -22.85 5.19 -41.72
CA LEU A 24 -23.01 4.77 -40.32
C LEU A 24 -21.65 4.87 -39.66
N THR A 25 -21.35 6.00 -39.01
CA THR A 25 -20.25 6.10 -38.05
C THR A 25 -20.63 5.27 -36.82
N ALA A 26 -20.12 4.03 -36.76
CA ALA A 26 -20.13 3.28 -35.53
C ALA A 26 -19.30 4.07 -34.49
N GLY A 27 -20.00 4.75 -33.59
CA GLY A 27 -19.37 5.43 -32.45
C GLY A 27 -18.65 4.36 -31.62
N VAL A 28 -17.33 4.39 -31.63
CA VAL A 28 -16.53 3.64 -30.67
C VAL A 28 -16.97 4.13 -29.31
N PRO A 29 -17.49 3.27 -28.40
CA PRO A 29 -17.83 3.72 -27.05
C PRO A 29 -16.54 4.25 -26.43
N ALA A 30 -16.55 5.51 -25.97
CA ALA A 30 -15.48 6.05 -25.16
C ALA A 30 -15.25 5.08 -23.99
N PRO A 31 -13.99 4.76 -23.63
CA PRO A 31 -13.75 3.95 -22.45
C PRO A 31 -14.46 4.64 -21.28
N ALA A 32 -15.35 3.91 -20.61
CA ALA A 32 -16.00 4.39 -19.41
C ALA A 32 -14.91 4.92 -18.50
N ALA A 33 -14.97 6.23 -18.18
CA ALA A 33 -14.12 6.79 -17.15
C ALA A 33 -14.33 5.91 -15.94
N SER A 34 -13.28 5.22 -15.50
CA SER A 34 -13.26 4.49 -14.24
C SER A 34 -13.77 5.49 -13.21
N ALA A 35 -14.92 5.22 -12.61
CA ALA A 35 -15.39 6.02 -11.50
C ALA A 35 -14.22 5.99 -10.51
N ALA A 36 -13.59 7.14 -10.28
CA ALA A 36 -12.49 7.24 -9.33
C ALA A 36 -13.06 6.74 -8.01
N GLY A 37 -12.73 5.50 -7.65
CA GLY A 37 -13.24 4.86 -6.44
C GLY A 37 -12.87 5.77 -5.26
N HIS A 38 -13.76 5.90 -4.30
CA HIS A 38 -13.46 6.63 -3.07
C HIS A 38 -12.23 5.99 -2.45
N LEU A 39 -11.26 6.81 -2.02
CA LEU A 39 -10.10 6.30 -1.29
C LEU A 39 -10.54 5.65 0.03
N CYS A 40 -11.53 6.25 0.69
CA CYS A 40 -12.18 5.75 1.90
C CYS A 40 -13.63 6.20 1.95
N GLY A 41 -14.46 5.59 2.81
CA GLY A 41 -15.82 6.04 3.08
C GLY A 41 -16.84 5.77 1.96
N GLY A 42 -16.51 4.93 1.00
CA GLY A 42 -17.42 4.56 -0.08
C GLY A 42 -18.56 3.65 0.35
N ARG A 43 -18.53 3.11 1.59
CA ARG A 43 -19.54 2.20 2.12
C ARG A 43 -20.13 2.71 3.43
N THR A 44 -21.44 2.57 3.51
CA THR A 44 -22.23 2.84 4.72
C THR A 44 -22.62 1.53 5.41
N GLY A 45 -22.95 1.59 6.69
CA GLY A 45 -23.34 0.44 7.51
C GLY A 45 -22.18 -0.19 8.27
N ALA A 46 -22.44 -1.34 8.92
CA ALA A 46 -21.45 -2.00 9.75
C ALA A 46 -20.33 -2.62 8.92
N ALA A 47 -19.10 -2.37 9.31
CA ALA A 47 -17.93 -3.02 8.73
C ALA A 47 -17.93 -4.54 9.00
N PRO A 48 -17.37 -5.37 8.13
CA PRO A 48 -17.33 -6.80 8.31
C PRO A 48 -16.47 -7.19 9.52
N GLN A 49 -16.83 -8.27 10.22
CA GLN A 49 -16.04 -8.75 11.37
C GLN A 49 -14.63 -9.18 10.94
N THR A 50 -14.50 -9.77 9.76
CA THR A 50 -13.21 -10.16 9.18
C THR A 50 -13.08 -9.64 7.75
N TYR A 51 -11.85 -9.39 7.36
CA TYR A 51 -11.47 -8.91 6.03
C TYR A 51 -10.79 -10.02 5.23
N ARG A 52 -10.79 -9.89 3.92
CA ARG A 52 -10.10 -10.85 3.04
C ARG A 52 -8.63 -10.51 2.85
N HIS A 53 -8.32 -9.22 2.94
CA HIS A 53 -6.98 -8.71 2.67
C HIS A 53 -6.62 -7.64 3.69
N VAL A 54 -5.44 -7.74 4.25
CA VAL A 54 -4.78 -6.67 4.98
C VAL A 54 -3.46 -6.37 4.27
N VAL A 55 -3.23 -5.11 3.96
CA VAL A 55 -2.01 -4.61 3.31
C VAL A 55 -1.30 -3.68 4.28
N VAL A 56 -0.04 -3.92 4.54
CA VAL A 56 0.84 -3.02 5.30
C VAL A 56 1.92 -2.50 4.36
N ILE A 57 2.05 -1.20 4.26
CA ILE A 57 3.16 -0.52 3.56
C ILE A 57 4.01 0.14 4.63
N MET A 58 5.29 -0.14 4.65
CA MET A 58 6.21 0.42 5.63
C MET A 58 7.29 1.24 4.93
N ASP A 59 7.25 2.53 5.17
CA ASP A 59 8.23 3.52 4.74
C ASP A 59 9.31 3.73 5.83
N GLU A 60 10.25 4.64 5.62
CA GLU A 60 11.48 4.75 6.40
C GLU A 60 11.73 6.15 6.93
N ASN A 61 12.10 6.17 8.21
CA ASN A 61 12.77 7.25 8.93
C ASN A 61 12.18 8.65 8.72
N GLN A 62 10.84 8.79 8.79
CA GLN A 62 10.21 10.12 8.80
C GLN A 62 9.28 10.28 9.99
N SER A 63 9.50 11.34 10.74
CA SER A 63 8.64 11.72 11.85
C SER A 63 7.30 12.28 11.36
N TYR A 64 6.27 12.21 12.18
CA TYR A 64 4.94 12.75 11.91
C TYR A 64 4.98 14.18 11.35
N GLY A 65 5.76 15.07 11.99
CA GLY A 65 5.88 16.47 11.58
C GLY A 65 6.72 16.72 10.32
N ASP A 66 7.36 15.69 9.74
CA ASP A 66 8.06 15.78 8.47
C ASP A 66 7.14 15.52 7.30
N ILE A 67 5.99 14.89 7.55
CA ILE A 67 5.00 14.48 6.54
C ILE A 67 3.73 15.30 6.65
N ILE A 68 3.10 15.33 7.84
CA ILE A 68 1.79 15.96 8.02
C ILE A 68 1.92 17.50 7.98
N GLY A 69 1.12 18.11 7.10
CA GLY A 69 1.13 19.56 6.85
C GLY A 69 2.30 20.04 5.95
N ARG A 70 3.10 19.13 5.38
CA ARG A 70 4.26 19.52 4.56
C ARG A 70 3.94 19.52 3.07
N SER A 71 4.43 20.52 2.37
CA SER A 71 4.28 20.64 0.90
C SER A 71 5.10 19.59 0.12
N SER A 72 6.07 18.93 0.77
CA SER A 72 6.81 17.78 0.21
C SER A 72 5.98 16.50 0.14
N ALA A 73 4.86 16.39 0.87
CA ALA A 73 4.03 15.20 0.94
C ALA A 73 2.54 15.50 0.60
N PRO A 74 2.22 16.06 -0.59
CA PRO A 74 0.85 16.50 -0.90
C PRO A 74 -0.14 15.35 -1.02
N TYR A 75 0.28 14.18 -1.53
CA TYR A 75 -0.59 13.02 -1.65
C TYR A 75 -0.92 12.42 -0.27
N LEU A 76 0.06 12.29 0.61
CA LEU A 76 -0.16 11.82 1.99
C LEU A 76 -1.05 12.80 2.78
N ASN A 77 -0.90 14.12 2.59
CA ASN A 77 -1.80 15.09 3.22
C ASN A 77 -3.22 14.99 2.65
N HIS A 78 -3.37 14.65 1.37
CA HIS A 78 -4.68 14.33 0.80
C HIS A 78 -5.24 13.04 1.41
N LEU A 79 -4.43 11.99 1.61
CA LEU A 79 -4.86 10.76 2.30
C LEU A 79 -5.32 11.03 3.74
N ALA A 80 -4.61 11.89 4.48
CA ALA A 80 -5.02 12.28 5.84
C ALA A 80 -6.41 12.93 5.89
N ALA A 81 -6.77 13.69 4.85
CA ALA A 81 -8.08 14.31 4.73
C ALA A 81 -9.17 13.34 4.21
N ALA A 82 -8.78 12.38 3.38
CA ALA A 82 -9.71 11.46 2.70
C ALA A 82 -9.93 10.14 3.44
N CYS A 83 -9.06 9.78 4.39
CA CYS A 83 -9.05 8.49 5.08
C CYS A 83 -8.81 8.65 6.59
N GLY A 84 -8.34 7.60 7.24
CA GLY A 84 -7.99 7.58 8.67
C GLY A 84 -6.55 8.01 8.92
N LEU A 85 -6.31 8.79 9.96
CA LEU A 85 -4.99 9.21 10.44
C LEU A 85 -4.84 8.96 11.93
N ALA A 86 -3.87 8.11 12.34
CA ALA A 86 -3.44 7.99 13.72
C ALA A 86 -2.48 9.14 14.04
N THR A 87 -2.90 10.06 14.90
CA THR A 87 -2.13 11.27 15.23
C THR A 87 -1.15 11.06 16.39
N ASN A 88 -1.18 9.90 17.05
CA ASN A 88 -0.27 9.52 18.13
C ASN A 88 0.18 8.06 17.93
N TYR A 89 0.90 7.83 16.84
CA TYR A 89 1.46 6.50 16.54
C TYR A 89 2.99 6.52 16.70
N ARG A 90 3.52 5.44 17.28
CA ARG A 90 4.94 5.32 17.61
C ARG A 90 5.58 4.11 16.92
N GLY A 91 6.80 4.31 16.43
CA GLY A 91 7.75 3.22 16.29
C GLY A 91 7.95 2.53 17.65
N VAL A 92 8.62 1.41 17.69
CA VAL A 92 8.87 0.72 18.97
C VAL A 92 10.29 0.92 19.47
N THR A 93 11.22 1.21 18.59
CA THR A 93 12.65 1.35 18.92
C THR A 93 13.46 1.90 17.73
N HIS A 94 14.77 2.01 17.93
CA HIS A 94 15.80 2.25 16.92
C HIS A 94 16.84 1.13 16.96
N PRO A 95 17.46 0.77 15.79
CA PRO A 95 17.18 1.20 14.42
C PRO A 95 16.03 0.40 13.77
N SER A 96 15.86 0.58 12.46
CA SER A 96 14.75 0.09 11.63
C SER A 96 14.33 -1.37 11.84
N HIS A 97 15.24 -2.35 11.72
CA HIS A 97 14.89 -3.77 11.62
C HIS A 97 13.97 -4.29 12.75
N PRO A 98 14.20 -3.99 14.04
CA PRO A 98 13.28 -4.37 15.11
C PRO A 98 11.85 -3.87 14.95
N ASN A 99 11.61 -2.76 14.24
CA ASN A 99 10.27 -2.26 13.94
C ASN A 99 9.54 -3.15 12.92
N TYR A 100 10.27 -3.68 11.92
CA TYR A 100 9.74 -4.71 11.00
C TYR A 100 9.38 -5.98 11.75
N MET A 101 10.17 -6.35 12.75
CA MET A 101 9.90 -7.51 13.61
C MET A 101 8.71 -7.26 14.54
N ALA A 102 8.51 -6.03 15.00
CA ALA A 102 7.39 -5.65 15.84
C ALA A 102 6.05 -5.75 15.08
N VAL A 103 5.97 -5.22 13.87
CA VAL A 103 4.75 -5.24 13.06
C VAL A 103 4.41 -6.62 12.47
N THR A 104 5.37 -7.55 12.43
CA THR A 104 5.17 -8.87 11.82
C THR A 104 5.27 -10.04 12.79
N GLY A 105 5.84 -9.84 13.98
CA GLY A 105 6.04 -10.89 14.98
C GLY A 105 5.71 -10.47 16.41
N GLY A 106 5.37 -9.20 16.63
CA GLY A 106 5.08 -8.69 17.97
C GLY A 106 6.30 -8.65 18.89
N ILE A 107 7.51 -8.60 18.34
CA ILE A 107 8.76 -8.66 19.10
C ILE A 107 9.70 -7.53 18.71
N ARG A 108 10.52 -7.10 19.66
CA ARG A 108 11.57 -6.11 19.46
C ARG A 108 12.94 -6.80 19.53
N THR A 109 13.38 -7.36 18.42
CA THR A 109 14.65 -8.10 18.37
C THR A 109 15.58 -7.49 17.31
N PRO A 110 16.89 -7.43 17.58
CA PRO A 110 17.88 -6.99 16.60
C PRO A 110 17.83 -7.81 15.30
N ALA A 111 18.45 -7.29 14.26
CA ALA A 111 18.58 -7.97 12.98
C ALA A 111 19.17 -9.38 13.15
N GLY A 112 18.57 -10.35 12.45
CA GLY A 112 19.00 -11.74 12.52
C GLY A 112 17.95 -12.67 11.96
N TYR A 113 18.28 -13.94 12.01
CA TYR A 113 17.39 -15.03 11.62
C TYR A 113 16.84 -15.69 12.89
N ILE A 114 15.54 -15.56 13.12
CA ILE A 114 14.92 -15.91 14.39
C ILE A 114 13.87 -17.00 14.23
N ASP A 115 13.73 -17.83 15.26
CA ASP A 115 12.62 -18.78 15.40
C ASP A 115 11.60 -18.19 16.38
N ALA A 116 10.69 -17.38 15.84
CA ALA A 116 9.64 -16.73 16.59
C ALA A 116 8.30 -16.86 15.86
N PRO A 117 7.17 -16.77 16.61
CA PRO A 117 5.86 -16.59 16.00
C PRO A 117 5.84 -15.37 15.06
N ASN A 118 5.04 -15.45 13.98
CA ASN A 118 4.91 -14.35 13.03
C ASN A 118 3.58 -14.46 12.28
N ILE A 119 3.09 -13.32 11.81
CA ILE A 119 1.81 -13.21 11.10
C ILE A 119 1.79 -14.05 9.82
N PHE A 120 2.91 -14.19 9.11
CA PHE A 120 3.00 -14.98 7.89
C PHE A 120 2.62 -16.44 8.13
N ARG A 121 3.16 -17.01 9.22
CA ARG A 121 2.86 -18.39 9.64
C ARG A 121 1.44 -18.54 10.16
N GLN A 122 0.92 -17.55 10.93
CA GLN A 122 -0.47 -17.57 11.41
C GLN A 122 -1.45 -17.59 10.23
N VAL A 123 -1.32 -16.65 9.29
CA VAL A 123 -2.15 -16.57 8.10
C VAL A 123 -2.14 -17.87 7.30
N ARG A 124 -0.94 -18.45 7.10
CA ARG A 124 -0.83 -19.73 6.40
C ARG A 124 -1.51 -20.88 7.14
N ARG A 125 -1.40 -20.95 8.46
CA ARG A 125 -2.07 -21.98 9.29
C ARG A 125 -3.60 -21.86 9.24
N ALA A 126 -4.10 -20.64 9.13
CA ALA A 126 -5.53 -20.35 8.94
C ALA A 126 -6.02 -20.60 7.48
N GLY A 127 -5.18 -21.15 6.61
CA GLY A 127 -5.54 -21.41 5.20
C GLY A 127 -5.43 -20.20 4.28
N GLY A 128 -4.98 -19.05 4.79
CA GLY A 128 -4.74 -17.83 4.01
C GLY A 128 -3.41 -17.85 3.24
N SER A 129 -3.25 -16.87 2.39
CA SER A 129 -2.02 -16.61 1.64
C SER A 129 -1.35 -15.33 2.12
N TRP A 130 -0.03 -15.25 1.98
CA TRP A 130 0.70 -14.03 2.26
C TRP A 130 1.74 -13.75 1.20
N ARG A 131 2.15 -12.49 1.09
CA ARG A 131 3.30 -12.07 0.31
C ARG A 131 4.01 -10.92 1.01
N VAL A 132 5.32 -10.93 0.91
CA VAL A 132 6.14 -9.74 1.07
C VAL A 132 6.53 -9.30 -0.33
N TYR A 133 6.22 -8.05 -0.68
CA TYR A 133 6.56 -7.44 -1.95
C TYR A 133 7.67 -6.42 -1.73
N GLU A 134 8.84 -6.77 -2.20
CA GLU A 134 10.05 -5.95 -2.07
C GLU A 134 10.36 -5.23 -3.38
N GLU A 135 10.31 -3.90 -3.37
CA GLU A 135 10.74 -3.15 -4.54
C GLU A 135 12.25 -3.31 -4.76
N ALA A 136 12.67 -3.34 -6.02
CA ALA A 136 14.06 -3.51 -6.47
C ALA A 136 14.78 -4.78 -5.96
N MET A 137 14.09 -5.73 -5.30
CA MET A 137 14.72 -6.99 -4.91
C MET A 137 15.17 -7.77 -6.15
N PRO A 138 16.49 -8.12 -6.29
CA PRO A 138 17.02 -8.71 -7.53
C PRO A 138 16.45 -10.08 -7.86
N ARG A 139 16.14 -10.86 -6.84
CA ARG A 139 15.57 -12.21 -6.95
C ARG A 139 14.74 -12.52 -5.70
N ASN A 140 13.71 -13.31 -5.87
CA ASN A 140 12.85 -13.72 -4.75
C ASN A 140 13.65 -14.28 -3.59
N CYS A 141 13.33 -13.82 -2.34
CA CYS A 141 14.00 -14.25 -1.12
C CYS A 141 15.51 -13.89 -1.12
N ASP A 142 15.87 -12.72 -1.59
CA ASP A 142 17.27 -12.28 -1.53
C ASP A 142 17.63 -11.78 -0.13
N ARG A 143 18.59 -12.45 0.48
CA ARG A 143 19.04 -12.18 1.85
C ARG A 143 20.20 -11.19 1.92
N ARG A 144 20.63 -10.67 0.78
CA ARG A 144 21.71 -9.70 0.67
C ARG A 144 21.18 -8.42 0.07
N SER A 145 21.55 -7.31 0.71
CA SER A 145 21.25 -5.99 0.16
C SER A 145 21.95 -5.81 -1.19
N ALA A 146 21.22 -5.23 -2.14
CA ALA A 146 21.70 -4.85 -3.45
C ALA A 146 21.02 -3.52 -3.80
N PRO A 147 21.65 -2.38 -3.50
CA PRO A 147 21.00 -1.08 -3.66
C PRO A 147 20.31 -0.92 -5.01
N PRO A 148 19.08 -0.36 -5.04
CA PRO A 148 18.40 0.26 -3.91
C PRO A 148 17.61 -0.71 -2.98
N TYR A 149 17.62 -2.02 -3.20
CA TYR A 149 17.02 -3.00 -2.26
C TYR A 149 17.83 -3.11 -0.97
N LYS A 150 17.15 -3.10 0.19
CA LYS A 150 17.75 -3.24 1.53
C LYS A 150 17.19 -4.48 2.24
N ALA A 151 18.01 -5.54 2.36
CA ALA A 151 17.59 -6.79 2.99
C ALA A 151 17.18 -6.64 4.48
N GLY A 152 17.70 -5.63 5.18
CA GLY A 152 17.32 -5.32 6.56
C GLY A 152 15.88 -4.82 6.71
N HIS A 153 15.22 -4.43 5.63
CA HIS A 153 13.83 -3.99 5.61
C HIS A 153 12.86 -5.07 5.10
N ASN A 154 13.37 -6.27 4.89
CA ASN A 154 12.57 -7.40 4.41
C ASN A 154 12.26 -8.39 5.55
N PRO A 155 11.05 -8.35 6.15
CA PRO A 155 10.69 -9.29 7.20
C PRO A 155 10.48 -10.72 6.67
N GLY A 156 10.25 -10.91 5.38
CA GLY A 156 10.05 -12.22 4.74
C GLY A 156 11.24 -13.16 4.84
N ILE A 157 12.45 -12.62 5.04
CA ILE A 157 13.68 -13.40 5.17
C ILE A 157 14.13 -13.61 6.63
N SER A 158 13.42 -13.02 7.61
CA SER A 158 13.88 -12.94 9.00
C SER A 158 13.44 -14.13 9.87
N TYR A 159 12.46 -14.92 9.45
CA TYR A 159 11.90 -15.99 10.28
C TYR A 159 12.25 -17.39 9.80
N ALA A 160 12.71 -18.23 10.75
CA ALA A 160 13.05 -19.63 10.50
C ALA A 160 11.87 -20.44 9.95
N SER A 161 10.68 -20.20 10.51
CA SER A 161 9.46 -20.97 10.25
C SER A 161 8.89 -20.81 8.84
N ILE A 162 9.31 -19.78 8.08
CA ILE A 162 8.85 -19.52 6.71
C ILE A 162 9.95 -19.70 5.64
N ARG A 163 11.15 -20.09 6.07
CA ARG A 163 12.32 -20.21 5.19
C ARG A 163 12.11 -21.14 4.00
N SER A 164 11.49 -22.29 4.20
CA SER A 164 11.31 -23.31 3.16
C SER A 164 10.45 -22.84 1.98
N GLY A 165 9.55 -21.88 2.21
CA GLY A 165 8.67 -21.31 1.19
C GLY A 165 9.05 -19.90 0.74
N CYS A 166 10.17 -19.36 1.24
CA CYS A 166 10.53 -17.95 1.08
C CYS A 166 10.46 -17.48 -0.38
N ARG A 167 11.07 -18.21 -1.33
CA ARG A 167 11.06 -17.81 -2.75
C ARG A 167 9.67 -17.74 -3.40
N MET A 168 8.69 -18.37 -2.79
CA MET A 168 7.31 -18.37 -3.28
C MET A 168 6.53 -17.15 -2.78
N TRP A 169 6.88 -16.67 -1.60
CA TRP A 169 6.07 -15.70 -0.86
C TRP A 169 6.74 -14.34 -0.69
N ASP A 170 8.07 -14.32 -0.58
CA ASP A 170 8.89 -13.11 -0.55
C ASP A 170 9.39 -12.82 -1.96
N VAL A 171 8.78 -11.84 -2.61
CA VAL A 171 8.82 -11.67 -4.07
C VAL A 171 9.08 -10.22 -4.47
N GLY A 172 9.71 -10.05 -5.63
CA GLY A 172 10.00 -8.73 -6.17
C GLY A 172 8.77 -8.03 -6.79
N TRP A 173 8.94 -6.76 -7.11
CA TRP A 173 7.91 -5.85 -7.61
C TRP A 173 7.09 -6.34 -8.81
N PRO A 174 7.64 -7.09 -9.78
CA PRO A 174 6.84 -7.66 -10.85
C PRO A 174 5.69 -8.56 -10.37
N ALA A 175 5.83 -9.22 -9.21
CA ALA A 175 4.76 -10.03 -8.63
C ALA A 175 3.62 -9.13 -8.09
N PHE A 176 3.94 -8.02 -7.42
CA PHE A 176 2.95 -7.04 -6.99
C PHE A 176 2.10 -6.55 -8.18
N LYS A 177 2.76 -6.09 -9.24
CA LYS A 177 2.06 -5.61 -10.45
C LYS A 177 1.11 -6.65 -11.04
N ARG A 178 1.53 -7.92 -11.11
CA ARG A 178 0.67 -9.02 -11.62
C ARG A 178 -0.52 -9.29 -10.69
N ASP A 179 -0.28 -9.28 -9.38
CA ASP A 179 -1.32 -9.64 -8.40
C ASP A 179 -2.40 -8.54 -8.32
N VAL A 180 -2.03 -7.26 -8.33
CA VAL A 180 -3.01 -6.15 -8.37
C VAL A 180 -3.77 -6.11 -9.70
N ALA A 181 -3.08 -6.24 -10.83
CA ALA A 181 -3.72 -6.26 -12.15
C ALA A 181 -4.70 -7.44 -12.32
N ALA A 182 -4.44 -8.55 -11.65
CA ALA A 182 -5.32 -9.72 -11.62
C ALA A 182 -6.37 -9.66 -10.52
N HIS A 183 -6.46 -8.60 -9.72
CA HIS A 183 -7.31 -8.45 -8.53
C HIS A 183 -7.15 -9.61 -7.52
N ARG A 184 -5.92 -10.13 -7.36
CA ARG A 184 -5.58 -11.30 -6.53
C ARG A 184 -4.58 -10.96 -5.43
N LEU A 185 -4.87 -9.94 -4.65
CA LEU A 185 -4.08 -9.67 -3.44
C LEU A 185 -4.10 -10.89 -2.51
N PRO A 186 -2.99 -11.20 -1.81
CA PRO A 186 -2.98 -12.24 -0.79
C PRO A 186 -3.83 -11.82 0.42
N THR A 187 -4.10 -12.76 1.32
CA THR A 187 -4.77 -12.49 2.59
C THR A 187 -3.99 -11.45 3.42
N TYR A 188 -2.67 -11.58 3.47
CA TYR A 188 -1.77 -10.60 4.08
C TYR A 188 -0.69 -10.18 3.09
N ALA A 189 -0.59 -8.89 2.83
CA ALA A 189 0.46 -8.28 2.02
C ALA A 189 1.32 -7.35 2.87
N PHE A 190 2.63 -7.53 2.83
CA PHE A 190 3.58 -6.56 3.35
C PHE A 190 4.36 -5.97 2.18
N ILE A 191 4.45 -4.66 2.10
CA ILE A 191 5.07 -3.94 0.98
C ILE A 191 6.18 -3.05 1.52
N THR A 192 7.38 -3.23 0.99
CA THR A 192 8.54 -2.39 1.29
C THR A 192 8.99 -1.66 0.04
N PRO A 193 8.90 -0.33 -0.02
CA PRO A 193 9.52 0.46 -1.07
C PRO A 193 11.04 0.32 -1.01
N ASP A 194 11.72 0.53 -2.13
CA ASP A 194 13.17 0.56 -2.16
C ASP A 194 13.73 1.87 -1.55
N GLN A 195 15.05 1.94 -1.37
CA GLN A 195 15.72 3.09 -0.75
C GLN A 195 15.53 4.41 -1.51
N CYS A 196 15.05 4.37 -2.75
CA CYS A 196 14.75 5.57 -3.53
C CYS A 196 13.34 6.09 -3.29
N HIS A 197 12.45 5.25 -2.77
CA HIS A 197 11.02 5.52 -2.64
C HIS A 197 10.50 5.44 -1.20
N ASN A 198 11.27 4.89 -0.27
CA ASN A 198 10.85 4.73 1.13
C ASN A 198 11.02 6.00 1.98
N MET A 199 11.38 7.14 1.39
CA MET A 199 11.58 8.43 2.04
C MET A 199 12.85 8.57 2.89
N HIS A 200 13.64 7.50 3.11
CA HIS A 200 14.88 7.58 3.89
C HIS A 200 15.95 8.39 3.17
N ALA A 201 16.18 8.12 1.90
CA ALA A 201 17.22 8.76 1.11
C ALA A 201 16.72 9.10 -0.29
N SER A 202 17.41 10.03 -0.95
CA SER A 202 17.16 10.33 -2.35
C SER A 202 18.21 9.65 -3.22
N CYS A 203 17.76 8.88 -4.21
CA CYS A 203 18.64 8.25 -5.20
C CYS A 203 19.09 9.22 -6.30
N THR A 204 18.41 10.34 -6.44
CA THR A 204 18.76 11.37 -7.42
C THR A 204 19.21 12.63 -6.73
N ARG A 205 20.42 13.10 -7.04
CA ARG A 205 20.99 14.31 -6.45
C ARG A 205 20.04 15.50 -6.64
N GLY A 206 19.76 16.21 -5.53
CA GLY A 206 18.90 17.39 -5.53
C GLY A 206 17.41 17.10 -5.48
N THR A 207 16.98 15.84 -5.40
CA THR A 207 15.57 15.50 -5.18
C THR A 207 15.26 15.36 -3.68
N ASN A 208 14.03 15.69 -3.31
CA ASN A 208 13.55 15.52 -1.94
C ASN A 208 13.06 14.06 -1.76
N ALA A 209 13.62 13.36 -0.79
CA ALA A 209 13.29 11.95 -0.53
C ALA A 209 11.81 11.75 -0.17
N ILE A 210 11.24 12.63 0.66
CA ILE A 210 9.82 12.60 1.03
C ILE A 210 8.96 12.75 -0.22
N ARG A 211 9.30 13.68 -1.11
CA ARG A 211 8.56 13.88 -2.35
C ARG A 211 8.62 12.66 -3.26
N ALA A 212 9.78 12.00 -3.35
CA ALA A 212 9.93 10.79 -4.15
C ALA A 212 9.03 9.65 -3.66
N GLY A 213 8.96 9.44 -2.33
CA GLY A 213 8.08 8.45 -1.70
C GLY A 213 6.58 8.82 -1.81
N ASP A 214 6.24 10.09 -1.61
CA ASP A 214 4.87 10.60 -1.79
C ASP A 214 4.37 10.36 -3.23
N ASP A 215 5.22 10.66 -4.23
CA ASP A 215 4.93 10.39 -5.64
C ASP A 215 4.86 8.88 -5.95
N TRP A 216 5.63 8.04 -5.25
CA TRP A 216 5.56 6.59 -5.37
C TRP A 216 4.23 6.07 -4.80
N LEU A 217 3.85 6.47 -3.60
CA LEU A 217 2.56 6.12 -2.98
C LEU A 217 1.38 6.57 -3.85
N ARG A 218 1.45 7.76 -4.44
CA ARG A 218 0.44 8.27 -5.39
C ARG A 218 0.26 7.37 -6.62
N ARG A 219 1.28 6.61 -7.01
CA ARG A 219 1.18 5.63 -8.12
C ARG A 219 0.75 4.24 -7.65
N VAL A 220 1.09 3.85 -6.42
CA VAL A 220 0.88 2.49 -5.91
C VAL A 220 -0.49 2.32 -5.26
N ILE A 221 -0.91 3.26 -4.42
CA ILE A 221 -2.18 3.17 -3.69
C ILE A 221 -3.38 3.00 -4.63
N PRO A 222 -3.54 3.76 -5.73
CA PRO A 222 -4.65 3.55 -6.65
C PRO A 222 -4.72 2.11 -7.20
N GLN A 223 -3.57 1.46 -7.47
CA GLN A 223 -3.57 0.08 -7.97
C GLN A 223 -4.15 -0.90 -6.95
N ILE A 224 -3.97 -0.65 -5.65
CA ILE A 224 -4.55 -1.47 -4.58
C ILE A 224 -6.04 -1.16 -4.42
N VAL A 225 -6.39 0.13 -4.42
CA VAL A 225 -7.77 0.62 -4.30
C VAL A 225 -8.64 0.14 -5.46
N ASP A 226 -8.10 0.02 -6.67
CA ASP A 226 -8.81 -0.48 -7.84
C ASP A 226 -9.07 -2.00 -7.80
N THR A 227 -8.47 -2.73 -6.85
CA THR A 227 -8.74 -4.17 -6.74
C THR A 227 -10.17 -4.45 -6.29
N THR A 228 -10.74 -5.53 -6.82
CA THR A 228 -12.09 -5.97 -6.43
C THR A 228 -12.25 -6.17 -4.93
N GLY A 229 -11.18 -6.59 -4.24
CA GLY A 229 -11.16 -6.75 -2.78
C GLY A 229 -11.41 -5.44 -2.07
N TYR A 230 -10.72 -4.37 -2.46
CA TYR A 230 -10.89 -3.04 -1.87
C TYR A 230 -12.27 -2.47 -2.19
N GLN A 231 -12.65 -2.44 -3.46
CA GLN A 231 -13.94 -1.91 -3.94
C GLN A 231 -15.16 -2.59 -3.28
N ARG A 232 -15.01 -3.84 -2.84
CA ARG A 232 -16.04 -4.56 -2.09
C ARG A 232 -15.97 -4.37 -0.59
N GLY A 233 -15.11 -3.49 -0.09
CA GLY A 233 -14.92 -3.24 1.35
C GLY A 233 -14.35 -4.46 2.08
N ARG A 234 -13.47 -5.24 1.42
CA ARG A 234 -12.86 -6.45 1.98
C ARG A 234 -11.36 -6.32 2.20
N THR A 235 -10.84 -5.11 2.06
CA THR A 235 -9.40 -4.81 2.22
C THR A 235 -9.22 -3.65 3.19
N VAL A 236 -8.24 -3.76 4.07
CA VAL A 236 -7.71 -2.66 4.88
C VAL A 236 -6.26 -2.42 4.49
N ILE A 237 -5.85 -1.16 4.40
CA ILE A 237 -4.47 -0.75 4.11
C ILE A 237 -3.96 0.08 5.28
N PHE A 238 -2.79 -0.28 5.81
CA PHE A 238 -2.01 0.53 6.72
C PHE A 238 -0.78 1.07 5.97
N ILE A 239 -0.51 2.37 6.10
CA ILE A 239 0.72 3.01 5.62
C ILE A 239 1.37 3.62 6.84
N THR A 240 2.58 3.19 7.17
CA THR A 240 3.31 3.63 8.35
C THR A 240 4.81 3.72 8.06
N TRP A 241 5.56 4.33 8.98
CA TRP A 241 7.01 4.37 8.95
C TRP A 241 7.54 3.51 10.08
N ASP A 242 8.71 2.94 9.88
CA ASP A 242 9.36 2.07 10.87
C ASP A 242 9.75 2.86 12.13
N GLU A 243 10.43 3.98 11.95
CA GLU A 243 10.85 4.92 12.98
C GLU A 243 10.84 6.35 12.42
N GLY A 244 10.94 7.35 13.29
CA GLY A 244 11.00 8.73 12.87
C GLY A 244 12.41 9.16 12.45
N SER A 245 12.52 10.39 11.96
CA SER A 245 13.79 11.01 11.58
C SER A 245 14.70 11.23 12.80
N ASN A 246 16.01 11.09 12.58
CA ASN A 246 17.05 11.33 13.59
C ASN A 246 17.13 10.31 14.75
N GLY A 247 16.47 9.16 14.67
CA GLY A 247 16.52 8.07 15.66
C GLY A 247 17.75 7.18 15.61
N GLN A 248 18.84 7.60 14.96
CA GLN A 248 20.00 6.73 14.70
C GLN A 248 21.27 7.08 15.49
N SER A 249 21.18 7.95 16.49
CA SER A 249 22.33 8.19 17.37
C SER A 249 22.69 6.90 18.15
N ALA A 250 23.93 6.78 18.59
CA ALA A 250 24.37 5.62 19.38
C ALA A 250 23.57 5.49 20.69
N GLU A 251 23.11 6.62 21.24
CA GLU A 251 22.34 6.70 22.48
C GLU A 251 20.89 6.24 22.28
N GLN A 252 20.32 6.42 21.09
CA GLN A 252 18.93 6.04 20.78
C GLN A 252 18.78 4.58 20.35
N ARG A 253 19.89 3.89 20.06
CA ARG A 253 19.84 2.48 19.66
C ARG A 253 19.31 1.58 20.78
N GLY A 254 18.21 0.88 20.49
CA GLY A 254 17.58 -0.04 21.44
C GLY A 254 16.70 0.66 22.48
N GLU A 255 16.50 1.98 22.41
CA GLU A 255 15.56 2.66 23.29
C GLU A 255 14.14 2.13 23.12
N ASN A 256 13.34 2.28 24.15
CA ASN A 256 11.93 1.91 24.11
C ASN A 256 11.06 3.13 23.79
N CYS A 257 10.72 3.32 22.54
CA CYS A 257 9.87 4.42 22.07
C CYS A 257 8.47 4.46 22.72
N LEU A 258 8.06 3.39 23.37
CA LEU A 258 6.79 3.31 24.09
C LEU A 258 6.93 3.63 25.59
N ALA A 259 8.14 3.86 26.09
CA ALA A 259 8.34 4.31 27.46
C ALA A 259 7.86 5.75 27.64
N LEU A 260 7.28 6.06 28.81
CA LEU A 260 6.72 7.39 29.10
C LEU A 260 7.72 8.54 28.86
N VAL A 261 9.00 8.29 29.10
CA VAL A 261 10.08 9.29 28.92
C VAL A 261 10.34 9.63 27.43
N HIS A 262 9.86 8.81 26.51
CA HIS A 262 10.02 8.99 25.06
C HIS A 262 8.75 9.37 24.32
N LEU A 263 7.64 9.61 25.03
CA LEU A 263 6.36 9.96 24.38
C LEU A 263 6.41 11.28 23.61
N ASP A 264 7.31 12.18 24.00
CA ASP A 264 7.55 13.45 23.27
C ASP A 264 8.71 13.36 22.28
N ASP A 265 9.36 12.18 22.18
CA ASP A 265 10.46 12.01 21.24
C ASP A 265 9.95 11.98 19.81
N ARG A 266 10.42 12.94 19.04
CA ARG A 266 10.07 13.08 17.64
C ARG A 266 10.54 11.89 16.81
N SER A 267 11.69 11.30 17.16
CA SER A 267 12.25 10.14 16.44
C SER A 267 11.41 8.88 16.61
N CYS A 268 10.55 8.84 17.63
CA CYS A 268 9.60 7.75 17.88
C CYS A 268 8.22 8.01 17.27
N HIS A 269 7.85 9.27 16.99
CA HIS A 269 6.52 9.65 16.53
C HIS A 269 6.43 9.65 15.00
N VAL A 270 5.73 8.69 14.45
CA VAL A 270 5.58 8.49 13.00
C VAL A 270 4.14 8.67 12.52
N PRO A 271 3.91 9.11 11.28
CA PRO A 271 2.55 9.17 10.74
C PRO A 271 2.07 7.75 10.43
N THR A 272 0.77 7.50 10.62
CA THR A 272 0.16 6.22 10.21
C THR A 272 -1.22 6.46 9.66
N PHE A 273 -1.43 6.00 8.43
CA PHE A 273 -2.70 6.12 7.71
C PHE A 273 -3.41 4.77 7.72
N VAL A 274 -4.73 4.84 7.85
CA VAL A 274 -5.60 3.67 7.81
C VAL A 274 -6.64 3.88 6.71
N MET A 275 -6.72 2.94 5.78
CA MET A 275 -7.61 3.06 4.63
C MET A 275 -8.55 1.86 4.54
N SER A 276 -9.83 2.13 4.40
CA SER A 276 -10.88 1.16 4.14
C SER A 276 -12.10 1.88 3.58
N GLU A 277 -12.89 1.18 2.79
CA GLU A 277 -14.20 1.65 2.30
C GLU A 277 -15.19 2.02 3.42
N TYR A 278 -14.94 1.59 4.66
CA TYR A 278 -15.80 1.89 5.82
C TYR A 278 -15.30 3.06 6.68
N ILE A 279 -14.08 3.53 6.48
CA ILE A 279 -13.53 4.65 7.26
C ILE A 279 -14.05 5.97 6.70
N ALA A 280 -14.74 6.73 7.53
CA ALA A 280 -15.22 8.05 7.12
C ALA A 280 -14.03 8.99 6.80
N PRO A 281 -14.12 9.80 5.74
CA PRO A 281 -13.08 10.76 5.41
C PRO A 281 -12.71 11.67 6.59
N GLY A 282 -11.41 11.89 6.80
CA GLY A 282 -10.89 12.75 7.84
C GLY A 282 -10.99 12.17 9.26
N THR A 283 -11.27 10.87 9.42
CA THR A 283 -11.26 10.21 10.73
C THR A 283 -9.86 10.29 11.35
N GLN A 284 -9.78 10.80 12.57
CA GLN A 284 -8.51 10.88 13.31
C GLN A 284 -8.64 10.22 14.68
N SER A 285 -7.54 9.66 15.17
CA SER A 285 -7.44 9.12 16.53
C SER A 285 -6.14 9.54 17.19
N GLY A 286 -6.27 10.10 18.41
CA GLY A 286 -5.15 10.45 19.27
C GLY A 286 -4.79 9.39 20.31
N LEU A 287 -5.37 8.19 20.23
CA LEU A 287 -4.97 7.06 21.08
C LEU A 287 -3.53 6.66 20.74
N LEU A 288 -2.81 6.20 21.77
CA LEU A 288 -1.45 5.70 21.58
C LEU A 288 -1.48 4.37 20.82
N PHE A 289 -0.95 4.38 19.62
CA PHE A 289 -0.75 3.18 18.81
C PHE A 289 0.72 2.95 18.51
N SER A 290 1.04 1.72 18.12
CA SER A 290 2.38 1.32 17.71
C SER A 290 2.34 0.22 16.66
N HIS A 291 3.50 -0.30 16.25
CA HIS A 291 3.60 -1.47 15.37
C HIS A 291 2.90 -2.70 15.95
N TYR A 292 2.85 -2.83 17.27
CA TYR A 292 2.08 -3.89 17.94
C TYR A 292 0.57 -3.71 17.73
N SER A 293 0.08 -2.47 17.69
CA SER A 293 -1.32 -2.15 17.42
C SER A 293 -1.73 -2.54 15.99
N VAL A 294 -0.87 -2.29 15.00
CA VAL A 294 -1.11 -2.73 13.62
C VAL A 294 -1.12 -4.25 13.52
N LEU A 295 -0.19 -4.94 14.20
CA LEU A 295 -0.16 -6.40 14.24
C LEU A 295 -1.43 -6.97 14.87
N GLN A 296 -1.82 -6.52 16.07
CA GLN A 296 -3.04 -6.95 16.76
C GLN A 296 -4.29 -6.72 15.89
N THR A 297 -4.35 -5.54 15.27
CA THR A 297 -5.47 -5.21 14.37
C THR A 297 -5.50 -6.14 13.17
N THR A 298 -4.34 -6.39 12.55
CA THR A 298 -4.21 -7.33 11.42
C THR A 298 -4.68 -8.73 11.80
N GLU A 299 -4.23 -9.25 12.93
CA GLU A 299 -4.62 -10.57 13.43
C GLU A 299 -6.15 -10.65 13.63
N ARG A 300 -6.74 -9.65 14.27
CA ARG A 300 -8.18 -9.55 14.48
C ARG A 300 -8.96 -9.47 13.17
N LEU A 301 -8.51 -8.64 12.23
CA LEU A 301 -9.17 -8.47 10.93
C LEU A 301 -9.11 -9.73 10.07
N LEU A 302 -8.05 -10.51 10.19
CA LEU A 302 -7.88 -11.77 9.45
C LEU A 302 -8.47 -12.98 10.19
N GLY A 303 -8.93 -12.80 11.43
CA GLY A 303 -9.45 -13.88 12.26
C GLY A 303 -8.38 -14.92 12.60
N VAL A 304 -7.15 -14.50 12.83
CA VAL A 304 -6.03 -15.40 13.20
C VAL A 304 -5.71 -15.26 14.68
N GLU A 305 -5.61 -16.39 15.36
CA GLU A 305 -5.39 -16.49 16.81
C GLU A 305 -4.40 -17.60 17.11
N PRO A 306 -3.80 -17.60 18.34
CA PRO A 306 -3.79 -16.50 19.33
C PRO A 306 -2.96 -15.30 18.82
N PHE A 307 -3.19 -14.11 19.37
CA PHE A 307 -2.32 -12.95 19.12
C PHE A 307 -0.89 -13.26 19.59
N ILE A 308 0.10 -12.72 18.90
CA ILE A 308 1.51 -13.04 19.12
C ILE A 308 2.31 -11.89 19.70
N GLY A 309 3.30 -12.22 20.52
CA GLY A 309 4.21 -11.26 21.13
C GLY A 309 3.46 -10.12 21.84
N HIS A 310 3.97 -8.91 21.73
CA HIS A 310 3.36 -7.72 22.34
C HIS A 310 2.01 -7.30 21.72
N ALA A 311 1.60 -7.88 20.59
CA ALA A 311 0.23 -7.71 20.11
C ALA A 311 -0.82 -8.38 21.03
N ALA A 312 -0.39 -9.36 21.85
CA ALA A 312 -1.23 -10.02 22.85
C ALA A 312 -1.27 -9.29 24.20
N ASP A 313 -0.45 -8.27 24.41
CA ASP A 313 -0.40 -7.54 25.67
C ASP A 313 -1.74 -6.82 25.91
N PRO A 314 -2.31 -6.89 27.13
CA PRO A 314 -3.59 -6.24 27.45
C PRO A 314 -3.58 -4.71 27.28
N THR A 315 -2.39 -4.11 27.27
CA THR A 315 -2.18 -2.67 27.10
C THR A 315 -1.98 -2.27 25.63
N THR A 316 -1.95 -3.22 24.71
CA THR A 316 -1.87 -2.93 23.28
C THR A 316 -3.27 -2.69 22.74
N ASP A 317 -3.55 -1.45 22.36
CA ASP A 317 -4.81 -1.08 21.73
C ASP A 317 -4.83 -1.44 20.25
N GLY A 318 -5.88 -2.13 19.81
CA GLY A 318 -6.16 -2.34 18.40
C GLY A 318 -6.83 -1.10 17.78
N MET A 319 -6.56 -0.87 16.51
CA MET A 319 -7.00 0.35 15.80
C MET A 319 -8.45 0.29 15.32
N ARG A 320 -9.08 -0.90 15.32
CA ARG A 320 -10.39 -1.12 14.71
C ARG A 320 -11.49 -0.21 15.27
N ALA A 321 -11.63 -0.12 16.59
CA ALA A 321 -12.67 0.68 17.22
C ALA A 321 -12.49 2.18 16.97
N ALA A 322 -11.23 2.64 16.94
CA ALA A 322 -10.90 4.04 16.75
C ALA A 322 -11.20 4.55 15.31
N PHE A 323 -11.18 3.65 14.34
CA PHE A 323 -11.39 4.00 12.94
C PHE A 323 -12.70 3.45 12.34
N GLY A 324 -13.49 2.68 13.09
CA GLY A 324 -14.83 2.24 12.70
C GLY A 324 -14.87 1.17 11.59
N PHE A 325 -13.83 0.36 11.45
CA PHE A 325 -13.75 -0.69 10.41
C PHE A 325 -13.61 -2.11 10.97
#